data_edaba317f1b2a886e18b7a133b0a0bd5
#
_entry.id   edaba317f1b2a886e18b7a133b0a0bd5
#
_cell.length_a   1.000
_cell.length_b   1.000
_cell.length_c   1.000
_cell.angle_alpha   90.00
_cell.angle_beta   90.00
_cell.angle_gamma   90.00
#
_symmetry.space_group_name_H-M   'P 1'
#
loop_
_entity.id
_entity.type
_entity.pdbx_description
1 polymer ?
#
loop_
_entity_poly.entity_id
_entity_poly.type
_entity_poly.pdbx_seq_one_letter_code
_entity_poly.pdbx_strand_id
1 'polypeptide(L)'
;MIRTTIYGIGLGTLLLSSGAIATSITEPTFTPMSSNISSDTVKIAQSTINTVGIEQSVFTQINNYRSSKGLPKLTRNSAIDNQARIHSQNMASGKVAFGHTGFQDRLKAIRISYTGAAENVGYNQGYSDPATQAVQGWLKSPGHLANIVGNYNLTGVGVASNSKGQIYFTQIFLRT
;
A
#
# COMPACT_ATOMS: atom_id res chain seq x y z
N MET A 1 15.94 -16.17 -13.44
CA MET A 1 15.92 -14.82 -14.05
C MET A 1 15.19 -13.89 -13.10
N ILE A 2 15.82 -12.79 -12.68
CA ILE A 2 15.27 -11.82 -11.71
C ILE A 2 14.78 -10.63 -12.51
N ARG A 3 13.51 -10.24 -12.32
CA ARG A 3 12.93 -9.06 -12.95
C ARG A 3 12.50 -8.05 -11.86
N THR A 4 13.01 -6.85 -11.97
CA THR A 4 12.66 -5.70 -11.11
C THR A 4 12.16 -4.56 -11.98
N THR A 5 10.99 -4.02 -11.67
CA THR A 5 10.42 -2.91 -12.43
C THR A 5 9.92 -1.82 -11.48
N ILE A 6 10.39 -0.59 -11.68
CA ILE A 6 10.01 0.60 -10.91
C ILE A 6 9.10 1.47 -11.76
N TYR A 7 7.87 1.71 -11.31
CA TYR A 7 7.04 2.81 -11.80
C TYR A 7 6.31 3.43 -10.60
N GLY A 8 6.52 4.72 -10.39
CA GLY A 8 5.75 5.50 -9.45
C GLY A 8 4.34 5.74 -10.00
N ILE A 9 3.32 5.46 -9.22
CA ILE A 9 1.95 5.89 -9.53
C ILE A 9 1.88 7.34 -9.09
N GLY A 10 1.77 8.27 -10.06
CA GLY A 10 1.79 9.69 -9.83
C GLY A 10 0.71 10.19 -8.86
N LEU A 11 1.10 11.16 -8.05
CA LEU A 11 0.25 11.91 -7.13
C LEU A 11 -0.74 12.77 -7.91
N GLY A 12 -2.04 12.56 -7.71
CA GLY A 12 -3.06 13.56 -8.03
C GLY A 12 -3.19 14.53 -6.84
N THR A 13 -2.54 15.68 -6.89
CA THR A 13 -2.78 16.77 -5.94
C THR A 13 -3.99 17.57 -6.39
N LEU A 14 -5.10 17.47 -5.66
CA LEU A 14 -6.26 18.35 -5.81
C LEU A 14 -6.03 19.61 -4.96
N LEU A 15 -5.71 20.73 -5.60
CA LEU A 15 -5.65 22.03 -4.95
C LEU A 15 -7.06 22.61 -4.85
N LEU A 16 -7.62 22.63 -3.63
CA LEU A 16 -8.83 23.39 -3.31
C LEU A 16 -8.40 24.83 -2.95
N SER A 17 -8.68 25.78 -3.82
CA SER A 17 -8.56 27.20 -3.54
C SER A 17 -9.76 27.68 -2.71
N SER A 18 -9.54 28.01 -1.43
CA SER A 18 -10.54 28.65 -0.57
C SER A 18 -10.52 30.17 -0.79
N GLY A 19 -11.53 30.68 -1.48
CA GLY A 19 -11.82 32.11 -1.51
C GLY A 19 -12.45 32.59 -0.20
N ALA A 20 -11.81 33.49 0.53
CA ALA A 20 -12.34 34.12 1.71
C ALA A 20 -13.23 35.31 1.29
N ILE A 21 -14.53 35.27 1.62
CA ILE A 21 -15.43 36.42 1.57
C ILE A 21 -15.58 36.95 3.01
N ALA A 22 -15.07 38.14 3.26
CA ALA A 22 -15.26 38.84 4.54
C ALA A 22 -16.61 39.54 4.54
N THR A 23 -17.55 39.10 5.39
CA THR A 23 -18.75 39.84 5.77
C THR A 23 -18.64 40.23 7.22
N SER A 24 -18.64 41.56 7.47
CA SER A 24 -18.67 42.15 8.80
C SER A 24 -20.06 41.93 9.44
N ILE A 25 -20.09 41.30 10.60
CA ILE A 25 -21.29 41.20 11.42
C ILE A 25 -20.93 41.71 12.82
N THR A 26 -21.70 42.72 13.27
CA THR A 26 -21.72 43.35 14.61
C THR A 26 -21.95 42.33 15.72
N GLU A 27 -21.11 42.38 16.76
CA GLU A 27 -21.18 41.53 17.94
C GLU A 27 -22.34 41.90 18.88
N PRO A 28 -23.08 40.92 19.42
CA PRO A 28 -23.81 41.08 20.67
C PRO A 28 -22.94 40.66 21.86
N THR A 29 -22.82 41.53 22.84
CA THR A 29 -22.17 41.31 24.14
C THR A 29 -22.82 40.15 24.89
N PHE A 30 -22.04 39.07 25.10
CA PHE A 30 -22.42 37.96 26.00
C PHE A 30 -21.59 37.97 27.29
N THR A 31 -22.27 38.01 28.44
CA THR A 31 -21.72 37.78 29.78
C THR A 31 -21.13 36.38 29.91
N PRO A 32 -19.98 36.18 30.57
CA PRO A 32 -19.39 34.84 30.72
C PRO A 32 -20.12 34.06 31.81
N MET A 33 -20.90 33.05 31.43
CA MET A 33 -21.24 31.94 32.32
C MET A 33 -20.02 31.00 32.43
N SER A 34 -19.48 30.90 33.64
CA SER A 34 -18.44 29.90 33.97
C SER A 34 -19.07 28.50 33.91
N SER A 35 -18.87 27.77 32.84
CA SER A 35 -19.10 26.33 32.77
C SER A 35 -17.76 25.62 32.82
N ASN A 36 -17.50 24.88 33.90
CA ASN A 36 -16.45 23.90 34.01
C ASN A 36 -16.65 22.84 32.89
N ILE A 37 -16.07 23.06 31.75
CA ILE A 37 -15.96 22.02 30.73
C ILE A 37 -14.76 21.20 31.15
N SER A 38 -15.03 20.04 31.77
CA SER A 38 -14.09 18.95 31.91
C SER A 38 -13.46 18.71 30.54
N SER A 39 -12.12 18.81 30.47
CA SER A 39 -11.37 18.50 29.25
C SER A 39 -11.39 16.99 29.03
N ASP A 40 -12.54 16.49 28.62
CA ASP A 40 -12.62 15.18 27.98
C ASP A 40 -11.84 15.26 26.67
N THR A 41 -10.63 14.76 26.76
CA THR A 41 -9.74 14.54 25.61
C THR A 41 -10.50 13.67 24.64
N VAL A 42 -11.12 14.27 23.61
CA VAL A 42 -11.63 13.53 22.46
C VAL A 42 -10.41 12.88 21.79
N LYS A 43 -10.09 11.66 22.23
CA LYS A 43 -9.24 10.75 21.47
C LYS A 43 -9.94 10.50 20.15
N ILE A 44 -9.61 11.28 19.14
CA ILE A 44 -9.92 10.91 17.75
C ILE A 44 -9.26 9.55 17.56
N ALA A 45 -10.06 8.50 17.57
CA ALA A 45 -9.59 7.15 17.24
C ALA A 45 -9.08 7.24 15.80
N GLN A 46 -7.76 7.33 15.68
CA GLN A 46 -7.09 7.24 14.39
C GLN A 46 -7.44 5.84 13.88
N SER A 47 -8.35 5.76 12.91
CA SER A 47 -8.76 4.49 12.34
C SER A 47 -7.50 3.80 11.82
N THR A 48 -7.09 2.73 12.50
CA THR A 48 -5.94 1.95 12.07
C THR A 48 -6.29 1.31 10.74
N ILE A 49 -5.53 1.65 9.70
CA ILE A 49 -5.73 1.08 8.36
C ILE A 49 -5.59 -0.44 8.46
N ASN A 50 -6.62 -1.18 8.05
CA ASN A 50 -6.62 -2.64 8.03
C ASN A 50 -5.69 -3.17 6.91
N THR A 51 -4.39 -3.16 7.15
CA THR A 51 -3.38 -3.61 6.18
C THR A 51 -3.52 -5.09 5.83
N VAL A 52 -3.97 -5.95 6.76
CA VAL A 52 -4.19 -7.39 6.51
C VAL A 52 -5.33 -7.60 5.52
N GLY A 53 -6.43 -6.86 5.67
CA GLY A 53 -7.54 -6.90 4.71
C GLY A 53 -7.11 -6.42 3.31
N ILE A 54 -6.26 -5.39 3.26
CA ILE A 54 -5.69 -4.88 2.00
C ILE A 54 -4.79 -5.93 1.35
N GLU A 55 -3.91 -6.60 2.08
CA GLU A 55 -3.07 -7.69 1.56
C GLU A 55 -3.91 -8.83 0.97
N GLN A 56 -4.97 -9.23 1.68
CA GLN A 56 -5.87 -10.28 1.21
C GLN A 56 -6.60 -9.86 -0.07
N SER A 57 -7.03 -8.60 -0.15
CA SER A 57 -7.69 -8.05 -1.35
C SER A 57 -6.74 -8.05 -2.55
N VAL A 58 -5.49 -7.58 -2.38
CA VAL A 58 -4.46 -7.63 -3.44
C VAL A 58 -4.25 -9.06 -3.92
N PHE A 59 -4.01 -10.00 -3.01
CA PHE A 59 -3.80 -11.41 -3.36
C PHE A 59 -4.98 -11.99 -4.16
N THR A 60 -6.21 -11.72 -3.73
CA THR A 60 -7.42 -12.20 -4.39
C THR A 60 -7.56 -11.60 -5.79
N GLN A 61 -7.38 -10.30 -5.95
CA GLN A 61 -7.50 -9.61 -7.24
C GLN A 61 -6.45 -10.07 -8.25
N ILE A 62 -5.19 -10.25 -7.81
CA ILE A 62 -4.13 -10.79 -8.67
C ILE A 62 -4.46 -12.20 -9.14
N ASN A 63 -4.95 -13.08 -8.26
CA ASN A 63 -5.34 -14.43 -8.64
C ASN A 63 -6.58 -14.48 -9.55
N ASN A 64 -7.53 -13.57 -9.35
CA ASN A 64 -8.67 -13.42 -10.26
C ASN A 64 -8.21 -12.99 -11.65
N TYR A 65 -7.28 -12.03 -11.73
CA TYR A 65 -6.70 -11.62 -13.01
C TYR A 65 -5.94 -12.78 -13.68
N ARG A 66 -5.09 -13.50 -12.95
CA ARG A 66 -4.40 -14.68 -13.49
C ARG A 66 -5.39 -15.71 -14.04
N SER A 67 -6.43 -16.05 -13.27
CA SER A 67 -7.48 -16.98 -13.71
C SER A 67 -8.21 -16.49 -14.97
N SER A 68 -8.50 -15.18 -15.09
CA SER A 68 -9.11 -14.62 -16.30
C SER A 68 -8.22 -14.70 -17.57
N LYS A 69 -6.92 -14.94 -17.36
CA LYS A 69 -5.94 -15.17 -18.44
C LYS A 69 -5.60 -16.67 -18.64
N GLY A 70 -6.35 -17.58 -18.00
CA GLY A 70 -6.08 -19.02 -18.09
C GLY A 70 -4.82 -19.46 -17.34
N LEU A 71 -4.26 -18.62 -16.46
CA LEU A 71 -3.05 -18.91 -15.73
C LEU A 71 -3.37 -19.57 -14.37
N PRO A 72 -2.53 -20.51 -13.89
CA PRO A 72 -2.68 -21.10 -12.57
C PRO A 72 -2.63 -20.02 -11.49
N LYS A 73 -3.47 -20.17 -10.44
CA LYS A 73 -3.42 -19.31 -9.26
C LYS A 73 -2.09 -19.48 -8.53
N LEU A 74 -1.62 -18.38 -7.96
CA LEU A 74 -0.48 -18.39 -7.03
C LEU A 74 -0.94 -18.89 -5.65
N THR A 75 -0.10 -19.64 -4.98
CA THR A 75 -0.30 -20.03 -3.57
C THR A 75 0.35 -18.97 -2.67
N ARG A 76 -0.38 -18.50 -1.67
CA ARG A 76 0.14 -17.56 -0.68
C ARG A 76 1.07 -18.26 0.31
N ASN A 77 2.18 -17.62 0.67
CA ASN A 77 3.16 -18.16 1.61
C ASN A 77 3.51 -17.13 2.69
N SER A 78 3.42 -17.52 3.96
CA SER A 78 3.61 -16.62 5.10
C SER A 78 5.06 -16.09 5.25
N ALA A 79 6.07 -16.88 4.88
CA ALA A 79 7.46 -16.41 4.91
C ALA A 79 7.69 -15.31 3.86
N ILE A 80 7.05 -15.44 2.69
CA ILE A 80 7.08 -14.42 1.64
C ILE A 80 6.30 -13.18 2.08
N ASP A 81 5.10 -13.33 2.66
CA ASP A 81 4.30 -12.23 3.23
C ASP A 81 5.14 -11.42 4.24
N ASN A 82 5.84 -12.13 5.14
CA ASN A 82 6.64 -11.47 6.18
C ASN A 82 7.73 -10.58 5.58
N GLN A 83 8.48 -11.05 4.59
CA GLN A 83 9.52 -10.26 3.94
C GLN A 83 8.95 -9.11 3.12
N ALA A 84 7.79 -9.30 2.49
CA ALA A 84 7.07 -8.24 1.80
C ALA A 84 6.59 -7.14 2.78
N ARG A 85 6.05 -7.52 3.97
CA ARG A 85 5.66 -6.55 5.01
C ARG A 85 6.84 -5.75 5.54
N ILE A 86 7.94 -6.42 5.87
CA ILE A 86 9.16 -5.75 6.35
C ILE A 86 9.62 -4.69 5.32
N HIS A 87 9.58 -5.01 4.04
CA HIS A 87 9.97 -4.06 3.00
C HIS A 87 8.99 -2.88 2.91
N SER A 88 7.68 -3.14 2.90
CA SER A 88 6.67 -2.08 2.91
C SER A 88 6.79 -1.18 4.14
N GLN A 89 7.06 -1.74 5.33
CA GLN A 89 7.32 -0.99 6.56
C GLN A 89 8.59 -0.12 6.47
N ASN A 90 9.66 -0.66 5.90
CA ASN A 90 10.91 0.09 5.69
C ASN A 90 10.71 1.26 4.71
N MET A 91 9.94 1.09 3.64
CA MET A 91 9.58 2.17 2.73
C MET A 91 8.65 3.19 3.43
N ALA A 92 7.63 2.74 4.14
CA ALA A 92 6.66 3.60 4.84
C ALA A 92 7.33 4.47 5.91
N SER A 93 8.31 3.94 6.62
CA SER A 93 9.09 4.66 7.64
C SER A 93 10.22 5.52 7.08
N GLY A 94 10.50 5.44 5.78
CA GLY A 94 11.64 6.13 5.15
C GLY A 94 13.00 5.50 5.44
N LYS A 95 13.04 4.30 6.07
CA LYS A 95 14.29 3.57 6.32
C LYS A 95 14.99 3.15 5.04
N VAL A 96 14.23 2.88 3.99
CA VAL A 96 14.72 2.67 2.63
C VAL A 96 13.94 3.54 1.65
N ALA A 97 14.57 3.94 0.56
CA ALA A 97 13.89 4.64 -0.53
C ALA A 97 12.82 3.74 -1.18
N PHE A 98 11.77 4.35 -1.74
CA PHE A 98 10.79 3.63 -2.54
C PHE A 98 11.46 2.91 -3.71
N GLY A 99 11.27 1.60 -3.82
CA GLY A 99 11.88 0.78 -4.86
C GLY A 99 12.22 -0.63 -4.38
N HIS A 100 13.19 -1.27 -5.01
CA HIS A 100 13.53 -2.69 -4.84
C HIS A 100 14.81 -2.93 -4.01
N THR A 101 15.32 -1.91 -3.32
CA THR A 101 16.55 -2.02 -2.52
C THR A 101 16.46 -3.20 -1.55
N GLY A 102 17.48 -4.07 -1.54
CA GLY A 102 17.54 -5.24 -0.67
C GLY A 102 16.70 -6.43 -1.14
N PHE A 103 16.24 -6.48 -2.40
CA PHE A 103 15.42 -7.60 -2.89
C PHE A 103 16.13 -8.96 -2.74
N GLN A 104 17.44 -9.03 -3.06
CA GLN A 104 18.22 -10.26 -2.90
C GLN A 104 18.29 -10.73 -1.44
N ASP A 105 18.40 -9.82 -0.50
CA ASP A 105 18.47 -10.18 0.92
C ASP A 105 17.10 -10.67 1.42
N ARG A 106 16.01 -10.10 0.93
CA ARG A 106 14.66 -10.61 1.17
C ARG A 106 14.50 -12.04 0.66
N LEU A 107 14.98 -12.34 -0.56
CA LEU A 107 14.94 -13.70 -1.12
C LEU A 107 15.73 -14.69 -0.26
N LYS A 108 16.92 -14.33 0.20
CA LYS A 108 17.71 -15.17 1.13
C LYS A 108 16.97 -15.39 2.46
N ALA A 109 16.32 -14.33 3.00
CA ALA A 109 15.61 -14.40 4.27
C ALA A 109 14.32 -15.25 4.20
N ILE A 110 13.70 -15.39 3.02
CA ILE A 110 12.54 -16.26 2.78
C ILE A 110 12.92 -17.74 2.97
N ARG A 111 14.15 -18.15 2.69
CA ARG A 111 14.67 -19.51 2.85
C ARG A 111 13.89 -20.58 2.07
N ILE A 112 13.33 -20.23 0.92
CA ILE A 112 12.68 -21.16 -0.01
C ILE A 112 13.59 -21.26 -1.25
N SER A 113 13.92 -22.46 -1.68
CA SER A 113 14.63 -22.68 -2.95
C SER A 113 13.74 -22.24 -4.11
N TYR A 114 14.28 -21.51 -5.06
CA TYR A 114 13.53 -20.99 -6.21
C TYR A 114 14.38 -21.02 -7.48
N THR A 115 13.68 -21.12 -8.62
CA THR A 115 14.27 -21.04 -9.96
C THR A 115 13.99 -19.70 -10.64
N GLY A 116 13.05 -18.92 -10.10
CA GLY A 116 12.71 -17.58 -10.57
C GLY A 116 12.08 -16.75 -9.46
N ALA A 117 12.33 -15.44 -9.49
CA ALA A 117 11.77 -14.50 -8.54
C ALA A 117 11.48 -13.15 -9.20
N ALA A 118 10.45 -12.46 -8.70
CA ALA A 118 10.12 -11.09 -9.09
C ALA A 118 9.48 -10.34 -7.92
N GLU A 119 9.48 -9.02 -8.02
CA GLU A 119 8.87 -8.16 -7.02
C GLU A 119 8.12 -7.00 -7.70
N ASN A 120 6.90 -6.72 -7.23
CA ASN A 120 6.17 -5.50 -7.51
C ASN A 120 6.13 -4.65 -6.26
N VAL A 121 6.42 -3.36 -6.39
CA VAL A 121 6.23 -2.36 -5.34
C VAL A 121 5.30 -1.25 -5.83
N GLY A 122 4.59 -0.62 -4.90
CA GLY A 122 3.71 0.50 -5.19
C GLY A 122 3.39 1.29 -3.93
N TYR A 123 2.89 2.51 -4.09
CA TYR A 123 2.25 3.24 -3.01
C TYR A 123 1.09 4.07 -3.55
N ASN A 124 0.13 4.32 -2.70
CA ASN A 124 -0.97 5.24 -2.98
C ASN A 124 -1.42 5.97 -1.70
N GLN A 125 -2.29 6.96 -1.85
CA GLN A 125 -2.83 7.76 -0.75
C GLN A 125 -4.20 8.30 -1.12
N GLY A 126 -5.12 8.33 -0.14
CA GLY A 126 -6.41 9.01 -0.29
C GLY A 126 -7.49 8.21 -1.05
N TYR A 127 -7.26 6.94 -1.33
CA TYR A 127 -8.25 6.07 -1.98
C TYR A 127 -9.08 5.30 -0.96
N SER A 128 -10.38 5.19 -1.20
CA SER A 128 -11.31 4.37 -0.40
C SER A 128 -11.00 2.87 -0.52
N ASP A 129 -10.53 2.43 -1.69
CA ASP A 129 -10.06 1.07 -1.95
C ASP A 129 -8.61 1.10 -2.47
N PRO A 130 -7.63 1.15 -1.55
CA PRO A 130 -6.23 1.23 -1.91
C PRO A 130 -5.69 -0.05 -2.56
N ALA A 131 -6.29 -1.22 -2.27
CA ALA A 131 -5.91 -2.48 -2.89
C ALA A 131 -6.24 -2.49 -4.38
N THR A 132 -7.46 -2.14 -4.74
CA THR A 132 -7.88 -2.05 -6.15
C THR A 132 -7.06 -1.02 -6.91
N GLN A 133 -6.77 0.14 -6.30
CA GLN A 133 -5.93 1.15 -6.94
C GLN A 133 -4.52 0.63 -7.23
N ALA A 134 -3.89 -0.06 -6.29
CA ALA A 134 -2.55 -0.64 -6.48
C ALA A 134 -2.55 -1.71 -7.58
N VAL A 135 -3.51 -2.65 -7.55
CA VAL A 135 -3.61 -3.72 -8.54
C VAL A 135 -3.87 -3.14 -9.95
N GLN A 136 -4.79 -2.20 -10.09
CA GLN A 136 -5.04 -1.55 -11.39
C GLN A 136 -3.82 -0.80 -11.91
N GLY A 137 -3.06 -0.13 -11.05
CA GLY A 137 -1.80 0.52 -11.42
C GLY A 137 -0.77 -0.50 -11.93
N TRP A 138 -0.60 -1.61 -11.25
CA TRP A 138 0.29 -2.68 -11.68
C TRP A 138 -0.14 -3.32 -13.00
N LEU A 139 -1.44 -3.54 -13.20
CA LEU A 139 -1.97 -4.11 -14.46
C LEU A 139 -1.78 -3.19 -15.66
N LYS A 140 -1.74 -1.88 -15.46
CA LYS A 140 -1.48 -0.87 -16.51
C LYS A 140 0.02 -0.66 -16.77
N SER A 141 0.90 -1.18 -15.95
CA SER A 141 2.35 -1.06 -16.07
C SER A 141 2.95 -2.32 -16.69
N PRO A 142 3.57 -2.25 -17.87
CA PRO A 142 4.07 -3.44 -18.58
C PRO A 142 5.00 -4.32 -17.74
N GLY A 143 5.89 -3.71 -16.95
CA GLY A 143 6.82 -4.46 -16.11
C GLY A 143 6.16 -5.15 -14.93
N HIS A 144 5.26 -4.48 -14.21
CA HIS A 144 4.50 -5.09 -13.13
C HIS A 144 3.55 -6.18 -13.66
N LEU A 145 2.91 -5.93 -14.79
CA LEU A 145 2.05 -6.91 -15.46
C LEU A 145 2.84 -8.17 -15.86
N ALA A 146 4.05 -7.99 -16.42
CA ALA A 146 4.90 -9.12 -16.77
C ALA A 146 5.24 -10.01 -15.55
N ASN A 147 5.39 -9.43 -14.36
CA ASN A 147 5.54 -10.19 -13.12
C ASN A 147 4.24 -10.91 -12.73
N ILE A 148 3.09 -10.22 -12.83
CA ILE A 148 1.78 -10.78 -12.47
C ILE A 148 1.42 -12.00 -13.34
N VAL A 149 1.73 -11.97 -14.64
CA VAL A 149 1.45 -13.08 -15.57
C VAL A 149 2.61 -14.06 -15.71
N GLY A 150 3.71 -13.82 -15.01
CA GLY A 150 4.91 -14.65 -15.06
C GLY A 150 4.68 -16.07 -14.58
N ASN A 151 5.60 -16.96 -14.93
CA ASN A 151 5.57 -18.36 -14.53
C ASN A 151 6.07 -18.52 -13.09
N TYR A 152 5.19 -18.19 -12.13
CA TYR A 152 5.40 -18.33 -10.70
C TYR A 152 4.29 -19.18 -10.10
N ASN A 153 4.55 -19.82 -8.94
CA ASN A 153 3.59 -20.65 -8.21
C ASN A 153 3.35 -20.18 -6.77
N LEU A 154 4.31 -19.44 -6.18
CA LEU A 154 4.17 -18.87 -4.84
C LEU A 154 4.17 -17.34 -4.89
N THR A 155 3.51 -16.74 -3.91
CA THR A 155 3.53 -15.29 -3.70
C THR A 155 3.36 -14.92 -2.23
N GLY A 156 3.78 -13.71 -1.89
CA GLY A 156 3.42 -13.06 -0.64
C GLY A 156 3.16 -11.59 -0.89
N VAL A 157 2.28 -11.02 -0.08
CA VAL A 157 1.89 -9.61 -0.13
C VAL A 157 2.12 -8.98 1.23
N GLY A 158 2.77 -7.84 1.25
CA GLY A 158 2.98 -7.04 2.45
C GLY A 158 2.53 -5.60 2.23
N VAL A 159 1.80 -5.06 3.22
CA VAL A 159 1.28 -3.69 3.20
C VAL A 159 1.63 -2.98 4.49
N ALA A 160 2.02 -1.72 4.39
CA ALA A 160 2.25 -0.83 5.51
C ALA A 160 1.77 0.58 5.21
N SER A 161 1.39 1.33 6.24
CA SER A 161 1.04 2.74 6.12
C SER A 161 1.97 3.61 6.96
N ASN A 162 2.11 4.88 6.59
CA ASN A 162 2.80 5.87 7.40
C ASN A 162 1.82 6.89 8.03
N SER A 163 2.35 7.78 8.86
CA SER A 163 1.57 8.83 9.54
C SER A 163 0.93 9.85 8.61
N LYS A 164 1.36 9.90 7.35
CA LYS A 164 0.79 10.79 6.31
C LYS A 164 -0.39 10.13 5.58
N GLY A 165 -0.79 8.89 5.94
CA GLY A 165 -1.83 8.14 5.27
C GLY A 165 -1.42 7.55 3.92
N GLN A 166 -0.12 7.51 3.61
CA GLN A 166 0.40 6.80 2.44
C GLN A 166 0.45 5.31 2.75
N ILE A 167 0.03 4.49 1.80
CA ILE A 167 -0.01 3.03 1.91
C ILE A 167 1.00 2.46 0.91
N TYR A 168 1.93 1.66 1.41
CA TYR A 168 3.01 1.03 0.65
C TYR A 168 2.72 -0.45 0.48
N PHE A 169 2.99 -0.96 -0.71
CA PHE A 169 2.71 -2.32 -1.13
C PHE A 169 3.99 -2.99 -1.63
N THR A 170 4.16 -4.23 -1.26
CA THR A 170 5.18 -5.12 -1.83
C THR A 170 4.52 -6.45 -2.14
N GLN A 171 4.68 -6.96 -3.36
CA GLN A 171 4.33 -8.33 -3.73
C GLN A 171 5.55 -9.03 -4.28
N ILE A 172 5.89 -10.19 -3.71
CA ILE A 172 7.00 -11.05 -4.14
C ILE A 172 6.42 -12.30 -4.78
N PHE A 173 7.01 -12.70 -5.89
CA PHE A 173 6.66 -13.89 -6.65
C PHE A 173 7.84 -14.84 -6.67
N LEU A 174 7.61 -16.13 -6.44
CA LEU A 174 8.62 -17.18 -6.56
C LEU A 174 8.13 -18.31 -7.48
N ARG A 175 9.08 -18.91 -8.19
CA ARG A 175 8.94 -20.19 -8.86
C ARG A 175 9.84 -21.21 -8.15
N THR A 176 9.22 -22.20 -7.56
CA THR A 176 9.91 -23.36 -6.95
C THR A 176 9.89 -24.54 -7.88
#